data_9dfbc996715a1ec52e0de4c13539ce8a
#
_entry.id   9dfbc996715a1ec52e0de4c13539ce8a
#
_cell.length_a   1.000
_cell.length_b   1.000
_cell.length_c   1.000
_cell.angle_alpha   90.00
_cell.angle_beta   90.00
_cell.angle_gamma   90.00
#
_symmetry.space_group_name_H-M   'P 1'
#
loop_
_entity.id
_entity.type
_entity.pdbx_description
1 polymer ?
#
loop_
_entity_poly.entity_id
_entity_poly.type
_entity_poly.pdbx_seq_one_letter_code
_entity_poly.pdbx_strand_id
1 'polypeptide(L)'
;MRRLQCGRPEERRPPAAPPMVRFVLLAAAAGGLLWAAAAEPDSPMTTSTPATGPSSPLSIQQLQTLMDKLRPLYARLGEPEPGDWLYHHKEPGQTFRQYVASDPVRPVGKRTVIYIQPLGEFTDAQRRIVTLTAEFLGLYFNRPVKVRDDVPLSVIPARARRTHPTWGDKQILTGYVLDEVLRPRLPEDAAACLALTASDLWPGPGWNFVFGQASLTDRVGVWSIYRNGDPSGGEADFRLCLLRTLKTAAHEMGHMFSMLHCTAYECCMCGSNHRQEADRRPVALCPECMAKVCWATGANPAQRLKRLAAFCQAHGLEAQQRFYEKALAILK
;
A
#
# COMPACT_ATOMS: atom_id res chain seq x y z
N MET A 1 19.97 -51.39 -39.76
CA MET A 1 20.37 -50.00 -39.54
C MET A 1 19.13 -49.12 -39.64
N ARG A 2 18.45 -48.82 -38.54
CA ARG A 2 17.32 -47.87 -38.47
C ARG A 2 17.79 -46.68 -37.70
N ARG A 3 17.77 -45.47 -38.33
CA ARG A 3 18.10 -44.19 -37.73
C ARG A 3 16.92 -43.70 -36.86
N LEU A 4 17.19 -43.44 -35.60
CA LEU A 4 16.28 -42.75 -34.69
C LEU A 4 16.34 -41.25 -35.01
N GLN A 5 15.22 -40.66 -35.39
CA GLN A 5 15.03 -39.22 -35.49
C GLN A 5 14.67 -38.68 -34.09
N CYS A 6 15.52 -37.78 -33.62
CA CYS A 6 15.31 -37.04 -32.37
C CYS A 6 14.31 -35.91 -32.65
N GLY A 7 13.13 -35.97 -32.08
CA GLY A 7 12.13 -34.89 -32.15
C GLY A 7 12.58 -33.70 -31.34
N ARG A 8 12.47 -32.50 -31.94
CA ARG A 8 12.67 -31.19 -31.24
C ARG A 8 11.55 -31.01 -30.22
N PRO A 9 11.82 -30.39 -29.04
CA PRO A 9 10.77 -30.00 -28.12
C PRO A 9 9.98 -28.82 -28.72
N GLU A 10 8.67 -28.96 -28.72
CA GLU A 10 7.71 -27.90 -29.04
C GLU A 10 7.89 -26.71 -28.08
N GLU A 11 8.31 -25.59 -28.60
CA GLU A 11 8.25 -24.30 -27.91
C GLU A 11 6.78 -23.93 -27.67
N ARG A 12 6.32 -24.07 -26.44
CA ARG A 12 5.02 -23.53 -26.04
C ARG A 12 5.09 -22.00 -26.10
N ARG A 13 4.32 -21.41 -26.99
CA ARG A 13 4.08 -19.97 -27.03
C ARG A 13 3.51 -19.50 -25.69
N PRO A 14 4.01 -18.40 -25.11
CA PRO A 14 3.40 -17.81 -23.93
C PRO A 14 1.97 -17.37 -24.27
N PRO A 15 1.01 -17.45 -23.34
CA PRO A 15 -0.35 -16.98 -23.55
C PRO A 15 -0.36 -15.48 -23.84
N ALA A 16 -1.20 -15.07 -24.78
CA ALA A 16 -1.41 -13.68 -25.18
C ALA A 16 -1.79 -12.83 -23.96
N ALA A 17 -1.21 -11.63 -23.86
CA ALA A 17 -1.54 -10.67 -22.82
C ALA A 17 -3.05 -10.33 -22.86
N PRO A 18 -3.73 -10.25 -21.71
CA PRO A 18 -5.13 -9.86 -21.66
C PRO A 18 -5.31 -8.39 -22.10
N PRO A 19 -6.46 -8.02 -22.70
CA PRO A 19 -6.72 -6.67 -23.18
C PRO A 19 -6.74 -5.67 -22.02
N MET A 20 -6.22 -4.49 -22.28
CA MET A 20 -6.23 -3.35 -21.37
C MET A 20 -7.65 -3.10 -20.84
N VAL A 21 -7.83 -3.19 -19.53
CA VAL A 21 -9.07 -2.77 -18.87
C VAL A 21 -9.12 -1.23 -18.94
N ARG A 22 -9.95 -0.72 -19.83
CA ARG A 22 -10.40 0.67 -19.83
C ARG A 22 -11.21 0.90 -18.55
N PHE A 23 -10.75 1.80 -17.71
CA PHE A 23 -11.54 2.30 -16.59
C PHE A 23 -12.77 3.02 -17.14
N VAL A 24 -13.94 2.40 -16.95
CA VAL A 24 -15.22 3.02 -17.26
C VAL A 24 -15.65 3.83 -16.05
N LEU A 25 -15.70 5.14 -16.21
CA LEU A 25 -16.36 6.06 -15.28
C LEU A 25 -17.88 5.80 -15.35
N LEU A 26 -18.45 5.17 -14.35
CA LEU A 26 -19.88 5.11 -14.12
C LEU A 26 -20.25 6.05 -12.97
N ALA A 27 -20.89 7.15 -13.33
CA ALA A 27 -21.60 8.00 -12.38
C ALA A 27 -22.90 7.31 -11.98
N ALA A 28 -23.09 7.01 -10.70
CA ALA A 28 -24.34 6.50 -10.16
C ALA A 28 -25.01 7.56 -9.30
N ALA A 29 -26.27 7.81 -9.64
CA ALA A 29 -27.18 8.75 -9.01
C ALA A 29 -27.63 8.30 -7.62
N ALA A 30 -27.94 9.30 -6.77
CA ALA A 30 -28.40 9.18 -5.41
C ALA A 30 -29.78 8.50 -5.29
N GLY A 31 -29.90 7.61 -4.32
CA GLY A 31 -31.18 7.15 -3.78
C GLY A 31 -31.05 6.99 -2.26
N GLY A 32 -31.67 7.90 -1.51
CA GLY A 32 -31.65 7.89 -0.06
C GLY A 32 -32.63 6.87 0.52
N LEU A 33 -32.22 6.21 1.61
CA LEU A 33 -33.09 5.53 2.56
C LEU A 33 -32.58 5.76 3.98
N LEU A 34 -33.42 6.38 4.78
CA LEU A 34 -33.25 6.60 6.22
C LEU A 34 -33.31 5.25 6.97
N TRP A 35 -32.34 5.01 7.85
CA TRP A 35 -32.49 4.01 8.92
C TRP A 35 -31.89 4.48 10.24
N ALA A 36 -32.55 4.03 11.32
CA ALA A 36 -32.49 4.52 12.67
C ALA A 36 -31.18 4.23 13.40
N ALA A 37 -30.85 5.12 14.34
CA ALA A 37 -29.73 5.05 15.27
C ALA A 37 -29.89 3.88 16.26
N ALA A 38 -28.83 3.10 16.41
CA ALA A 38 -28.63 2.18 17.53
C ALA A 38 -27.36 2.56 18.28
N ALA A 39 -27.39 2.41 19.61
CA ALA A 39 -26.47 2.91 20.60
C ALA A 39 -25.00 2.48 20.39
N GLU A 40 -24.09 3.37 20.77
CA GLU A 40 -22.63 3.16 20.78
C GLU A 40 -22.21 2.21 21.92
N PRO A 41 -21.29 1.28 21.64
CA PRO A 41 -20.45 0.69 22.66
C PRO A 41 -19.01 1.21 22.59
N ASP A 42 -18.43 1.38 23.75
CA ASP A 42 -17.05 1.56 24.18
C ASP A 42 -15.93 2.03 23.24
N SER A 43 -15.18 3.00 23.75
CA SER A 43 -14.10 3.75 23.12
C SER A 43 -12.99 2.88 22.54
N PRO A 44 -12.59 3.10 21.24
CA PRO A 44 -11.43 2.43 20.66
C PRO A 44 -10.12 2.98 21.25
N MET A 45 -9.14 2.11 21.45
CA MET A 45 -7.78 2.48 21.84
C MET A 45 -7.17 3.47 20.84
N THR A 46 -7.04 4.71 21.24
CA THR A 46 -6.33 5.75 20.52
C THR A 46 -4.86 5.69 20.87
N THR A 47 -4.00 5.33 19.91
CA THR A 47 -2.57 5.59 20.04
C THR A 47 -2.34 7.10 19.89
N SER A 48 -2.06 7.77 21.01
CA SER A 48 -1.79 9.20 21.04
C SER A 48 -0.47 9.52 20.34
N THR A 49 -0.53 10.19 19.20
CA THR A 49 0.63 10.82 18.58
C THR A 49 1.02 12.05 19.40
N PRO A 50 2.27 12.21 19.85
CA PRO A 50 2.68 13.43 20.58
C PRO A 50 2.60 14.63 19.63
N ALA A 51 1.76 15.58 19.97
CA ALA A 51 1.59 16.83 19.27
C ALA A 51 2.82 17.72 19.51
N THR A 52 3.73 17.77 18.54
CA THR A 52 4.59 18.97 18.37
C THR A 52 3.78 19.96 17.55
N GLY A 53 3.68 21.22 18.03
CA GLY A 53 2.84 22.25 17.43
C GLY A 53 2.99 22.39 15.91
N PRO A 54 1.98 22.90 15.20
CA PRO A 54 1.94 22.92 13.76
C PRO A 54 2.99 23.89 13.21
N SER A 55 4.11 23.35 12.69
CA SER A 55 4.93 24.09 11.76
C SER A 55 4.12 24.29 10.48
N SER A 56 4.08 25.52 9.94
CA SER A 56 3.39 25.80 8.69
C SER A 56 3.83 24.81 7.60
N PRO A 57 2.89 24.32 6.75
CA PRO A 57 3.25 23.41 5.67
C PRO A 57 4.32 24.02 4.77
N LEU A 58 5.29 23.20 4.35
CA LEU A 58 6.34 23.66 3.44
C LEU A 58 5.76 24.02 2.07
N SER A 59 6.26 25.09 1.48
CA SER A 59 5.93 25.46 0.11
C SER A 59 6.45 24.42 -0.91
N ILE A 60 5.88 24.43 -2.12
CA ILE A 60 6.34 23.57 -3.22
C ILE A 60 7.84 23.79 -3.49
N GLN A 61 8.29 25.05 -3.46
CA GLN A 61 9.71 25.37 -3.70
C GLN A 61 10.62 24.83 -2.58
N GLN A 62 10.21 24.94 -1.32
CA GLN A 62 10.95 24.37 -0.20
C GLN A 62 11.04 22.85 -0.29
N LEU A 63 9.93 22.18 -0.65
CA LEU A 63 9.95 20.72 -0.89
C LEU A 63 10.88 20.34 -2.05
N GLN A 64 10.90 21.11 -3.15
CA GLN A 64 11.82 20.87 -4.26
C GLN A 64 13.27 21.01 -3.83
N THR A 65 13.63 22.04 -3.07
CA THR A 65 14.99 22.20 -2.55
C THR A 65 15.41 21.03 -1.67
N LEU A 66 14.51 20.51 -0.82
CA LEU A 66 14.77 19.33 0.01
C LEU A 66 14.94 18.05 -0.84
N MET A 67 14.13 17.92 -1.91
CA MET A 67 14.27 16.81 -2.87
C MET A 67 15.65 16.83 -3.52
N ASP A 68 16.13 17.98 -3.97
CA ASP A 68 17.43 18.11 -4.63
C ASP A 68 18.58 17.70 -3.70
N LYS A 69 18.52 18.09 -2.42
CA LYS A 69 19.48 17.62 -1.42
C LYS A 69 19.50 16.11 -1.22
N LEU A 70 18.32 15.47 -1.27
CA LEU A 70 18.17 14.03 -1.03
C LEU A 70 18.46 13.17 -2.27
N ARG A 71 18.36 13.71 -3.48
CA ARG A 71 18.53 12.95 -4.74
C ARG A 71 19.78 12.06 -4.77
N PRO A 72 20.96 12.52 -4.34
CA PRO A 72 22.17 11.69 -4.37
C PRO A 72 22.12 10.43 -3.51
N LEU A 73 21.21 10.36 -2.53
CA LEU A 73 21.05 9.19 -1.67
C LEU A 73 20.26 8.05 -2.33
N TYR A 74 19.50 8.34 -3.39
CA TYR A 74 18.53 7.40 -3.96
C TYR A 74 19.01 6.87 -5.31
N ALA A 75 18.98 5.54 -5.47
CA ALA A 75 19.25 4.89 -6.74
C ALA A 75 18.11 5.18 -7.74
N ARG A 76 18.50 5.45 -8.99
CA ARG A 76 17.54 5.46 -10.11
C ARG A 76 17.01 4.07 -10.34
N LEU A 77 15.75 3.99 -10.76
CA LEU A 77 15.18 2.73 -11.20
C LEU A 77 15.92 2.29 -12.48
N GLY A 78 16.44 1.06 -12.45
CA GLY A 78 17.11 0.45 -13.61
C GLY A 78 16.11 -0.03 -14.67
N GLU A 79 16.66 -0.58 -15.76
CA GLU A 79 15.84 -1.26 -16.75
C GLU A 79 15.13 -2.46 -16.11
N PRO A 80 13.84 -2.68 -16.45
CA PRO A 80 13.08 -3.78 -15.86
C PRO A 80 13.57 -5.14 -16.39
N GLU A 81 13.72 -6.09 -15.49
CA GLU A 81 14.03 -7.48 -15.85
C GLU A 81 12.79 -8.17 -16.46
N PRO A 82 12.99 -9.23 -17.30
CA PRO A 82 11.87 -10.07 -17.75
C PRO A 82 11.05 -10.61 -16.58
N GLY A 83 9.76 -10.29 -16.56
CA GLY A 83 8.85 -10.65 -15.47
C GLY A 83 8.53 -9.51 -14.51
N ASP A 84 9.32 -8.45 -14.47
CA ASP A 84 9.06 -7.27 -13.67
C ASP A 84 7.81 -6.50 -14.13
N TRP A 85 7.24 -5.71 -13.22
CA TRP A 85 6.04 -4.92 -13.51
C TRP A 85 6.18 -4.04 -14.75
N LEU A 86 7.21 -3.20 -14.82
CA LEU A 86 7.43 -2.27 -15.93
C LEU A 86 7.87 -2.95 -17.23
N TYR A 87 8.29 -4.23 -17.17
CA TYR A 87 8.52 -5.02 -18.37
C TYR A 87 7.20 -5.28 -19.12
N HIS A 88 6.13 -5.55 -18.38
CA HIS A 88 4.80 -5.86 -18.91
C HIS A 88 3.87 -4.65 -18.99
N HIS A 89 4.05 -3.67 -18.11
CA HIS A 89 3.17 -2.51 -17.97
C HIS A 89 3.96 -1.22 -18.23
N LYS A 90 3.80 -0.64 -19.42
CA LYS A 90 4.44 0.64 -19.75
C LYS A 90 3.70 1.78 -19.09
N GLU A 91 4.29 2.37 -18.05
CA GLU A 91 3.69 3.44 -17.25
C GLU A 91 4.52 4.72 -17.34
N PRO A 92 3.88 5.91 -17.48
CA PRO A 92 4.60 7.17 -17.59
C PRO A 92 5.23 7.63 -16.28
N GLY A 93 4.80 7.06 -15.15
CA GLY A 93 5.12 7.59 -13.83
C GLY A 93 4.41 8.92 -13.54
N GLN A 94 4.83 9.60 -12.48
CA GLN A 94 4.23 10.89 -12.07
C GLN A 94 5.26 11.70 -11.28
N THR A 95 5.66 12.85 -11.77
CA THR A 95 6.51 13.78 -11.03
C THR A 95 5.73 14.47 -9.89
N PHE A 96 6.43 15.10 -8.96
CA PHE A 96 5.79 15.90 -7.89
C PHE A 96 4.95 17.04 -8.46
N ARG A 97 5.43 17.75 -9.50
CA ARG A 97 4.67 18.83 -10.14
C ARG A 97 3.40 18.33 -10.82
N GLN A 98 3.47 17.20 -11.54
CA GLN A 98 2.28 16.59 -12.15
C GLN A 98 1.26 16.17 -11.08
N TYR A 99 1.74 15.60 -9.96
CA TYR A 99 0.87 15.23 -8.84
C TYR A 99 0.14 16.45 -8.28
N VAL A 100 0.85 17.54 -8.00
CA VAL A 100 0.21 18.78 -7.49
C VAL A 100 -0.82 19.33 -8.47
N ALA A 101 -0.51 19.29 -9.78
CA ALA A 101 -1.39 19.78 -10.83
C ALA A 101 -2.62 18.90 -11.10
N SER A 102 -2.62 17.63 -10.64
CA SER A 102 -3.73 16.70 -10.88
C SER A 102 -4.90 16.82 -9.91
N ASP A 103 -4.87 17.77 -8.97
CA ASP A 103 -5.85 17.91 -7.88
C ASP A 103 -6.09 16.58 -7.14
N PRO A 104 -5.06 15.99 -6.53
CA PRO A 104 -5.13 14.66 -5.95
C PRO A 104 -6.01 14.61 -4.70
N VAL A 105 -6.48 13.42 -4.35
CA VAL A 105 -7.11 13.15 -3.05
C VAL A 105 -6.12 13.47 -1.93
N ARG A 106 -6.54 14.33 -0.99
CA ARG A 106 -5.71 14.74 0.16
C ARG A 106 -6.47 14.64 1.47
N PRO A 107 -5.75 14.38 2.58
CA PRO A 107 -6.33 14.39 3.92
C PRO A 107 -6.51 15.84 4.43
N VAL A 108 -7.54 16.51 3.94
CA VAL A 108 -7.83 17.92 4.27
C VAL A 108 -9.24 18.11 4.85
N GLY A 109 -9.48 19.24 5.51
CA GLY A 109 -10.76 19.55 6.14
C GLY A 109 -11.11 18.53 7.23
N LYS A 110 -12.30 17.97 7.16
CA LYS A 110 -12.76 16.92 8.10
C LYS A 110 -12.12 15.55 7.86
N ARG A 111 -11.62 15.27 6.65
CA ARG A 111 -11.11 13.95 6.23
C ARG A 111 -9.63 13.81 6.57
N THR A 112 -9.32 13.50 7.81
CA THR A 112 -7.92 13.48 8.30
C THR A 112 -7.49 12.16 8.93
N VAL A 113 -8.41 11.24 9.21
CA VAL A 113 -8.15 9.98 9.92
C VAL A 113 -7.93 8.84 8.92
N ILE A 114 -6.88 8.06 9.12
CA ILE A 114 -6.68 6.78 8.42
C ILE A 114 -7.36 5.69 9.23
N TYR A 115 -8.19 4.88 8.60
CA TYR A 115 -8.83 3.72 9.22
C TYR A 115 -8.22 2.43 8.70
N ILE A 116 -7.88 1.53 9.63
CA ILE A 116 -7.51 0.15 9.34
C ILE A 116 -8.71 -0.72 9.69
N GLN A 117 -9.21 -1.46 8.70
CA GLN A 117 -10.29 -2.41 8.85
C GLN A 117 -9.72 -3.83 8.81
N PRO A 118 -9.53 -4.50 9.95
CA PRO A 118 -9.18 -5.92 9.94
C PRO A 118 -10.32 -6.74 9.33
N LEU A 119 -9.98 -7.66 8.41
CA LEU A 119 -10.94 -8.47 7.68
C LEU A 119 -10.57 -9.95 7.80
N GLY A 120 -11.37 -10.69 8.53
CA GLY A 120 -11.16 -12.10 8.86
C GLY A 120 -10.41 -12.31 10.17
N GLU A 121 -9.95 -13.53 10.38
CA GLU A 121 -9.24 -13.95 11.58
C GLU A 121 -7.72 -13.74 11.43
N PHE A 122 -7.06 -13.50 12.56
CA PHE A 122 -5.62 -13.31 12.63
C PHE A 122 -5.05 -14.12 13.81
N THR A 123 -3.88 -14.73 13.60
CA THR A 123 -3.08 -15.24 14.71
C THR A 123 -2.53 -14.08 15.55
N ASP A 124 -2.03 -14.35 16.76
CA ASP A 124 -1.45 -13.31 17.63
C ASP A 124 -0.30 -12.58 16.94
N ALA A 125 0.57 -13.30 16.23
CA ALA A 125 1.67 -12.72 15.46
C ALA A 125 1.17 -11.80 14.34
N GLN A 126 0.14 -12.21 13.60
CA GLN A 126 -0.50 -11.40 12.58
C GLN A 126 -1.21 -10.18 13.19
N ARG A 127 -1.87 -10.34 14.34
CA ARG A 127 -2.51 -9.23 15.06
C ARG A 127 -1.48 -8.17 15.48
N ARG A 128 -0.32 -8.61 15.96
CA ARG A 128 0.80 -7.70 16.24
C ARG A 128 1.24 -6.94 14.99
N ILE A 129 1.29 -7.58 13.83
CA ILE A 129 1.59 -6.92 12.54
C ILE A 129 0.51 -5.88 12.20
N VAL A 130 -0.78 -6.17 12.41
CA VAL A 130 -1.87 -5.18 12.22
C VAL A 130 -1.62 -3.92 13.04
N THR A 131 -1.31 -4.09 14.34
CA THR A 131 -1.04 -2.99 15.27
C THR A 131 0.17 -2.15 14.83
N LEU A 132 1.29 -2.82 14.51
CA LEU A 132 2.51 -2.14 14.07
C LEU A 132 2.34 -1.45 12.70
N THR A 133 1.52 -2.02 11.83
CA THR A 133 1.19 -1.38 10.54
C THR A 133 0.38 -0.10 10.74
N ALA A 134 -0.59 -0.10 11.66
CA ALA A 134 -1.35 1.09 12.01
C ALA A 134 -0.44 2.20 12.56
N GLU A 135 0.45 1.88 13.49
CA GLU A 135 1.45 2.82 14.02
C GLU A 135 2.33 3.38 12.91
N PHE A 136 2.92 2.49 12.08
CA PHE A 136 3.79 2.89 10.99
C PHE A 136 3.10 3.84 9.99
N LEU A 137 1.88 3.53 9.56
CA LEU A 137 1.12 4.39 8.64
C LEU A 137 0.85 5.77 9.24
N GLY A 138 0.57 5.84 10.53
CA GLY A 138 0.42 7.11 11.26
C GLY A 138 1.67 7.98 11.18
N LEU A 139 2.84 7.39 11.37
CA LEU A 139 4.13 8.06 11.24
C LEU A 139 4.46 8.40 9.78
N TYR A 140 4.17 7.47 8.86
CA TYR A 140 4.53 7.57 7.45
C TYR A 140 3.77 8.68 6.74
N PHE A 141 2.47 8.82 7.02
CA PHE A 141 1.59 9.83 6.43
C PHE A 141 1.28 11.02 7.35
N ASN A 142 1.84 11.04 8.56
CA ASN A 142 1.61 12.09 9.56
C ASN A 142 0.11 12.34 9.80
N ARG A 143 -0.65 11.26 10.03
CA ARG A 143 -2.11 11.30 10.27
C ARG A 143 -2.48 10.39 11.44
N PRO A 144 -3.52 10.72 12.21
CA PRO A 144 -4.08 9.79 13.18
C PRO A 144 -4.58 8.54 12.49
N VAL A 145 -4.35 7.39 13.13
CA VAL A 145 -4.83 6.09 12.64
C VAL A 145 -5.74 5.47 13.69
N LYS A 146 -6.86 4.90 13.25
CA LYS A 146 -7.78 4.13 14.07
C LYS A 146 -7.91 2.72 13.49
N VAL A 147 -7.71 1.72 14.32
CA VAL A 147 -8.04 0.32 13.99
C VAL A 147 -9.49 0.09 14.40
N ARG A 148 -10.28 -0.43 13.48
CA ARG A 148 -11.70 -0.73 13.68
C ARG A 148 -11.89 -2.15 14.20
N ASP A 149 -13.10 -2.45 14.65
CA ASP A 149 -13.49 -3.82 15.00
C ASP A 149 -13.37 -4.74 13.78
N ASP A 150 -13.08 -6.01 14.04
CA ASP A 150 -12.89 -7.01 13.01
C ASP A 150 -14.19 -7.25 12.22
N VAL A 151 -14.08 -7.31 10.91
CA VAL A 151 -15.16 -7.75 10.04
C VAL A 151 -14.91 -9.21 9.66
N PRO A 152 -15.86 -10.14 9.94
CA PRO A 152 -15.66 -11.55 9.63
C PRO A 152 -15.67 -11.81 8.12
N LEU A 153 -14.92 -12.83 7.65
CA LEU A 153 -14.92 -13.22 6.23
C LEU A 153 -16.30 -13.66 5.72
N SER A 154 -17.24 -13.99 6.58
CA SER A 154 -18.61 -14.36 6.19
C SER A 154 -19.34 -13.28 5.40
N VAL A 155 -18.94 -12.00 5.53
CA VAL A 155 -19.47 -10.89 4.71
C VAL A 155 -19.09 -11.00 3.22
N ILE A 156 -18.08 -11.80 2.88
CA ILE A 156 -17.69 -12.06 1.49
C ILE A 156 -18.47 -13.27 0.97
N PRO A 157 -19.42 -13.12 0.03
CA PRO A 157 -20.21 -14.23 -0.48
C PRO A 157 -19.41 -15.16 -1.40
N ALA A 158 -19.92 -16.36 -1.65
CA ALA A 158 -19.26 -17.36 -2.49
C ALA A 158 -18.88 -16.82 -3.89
N ARG A 159 -19.72 -15.96 -4.51
CA ARG A 159 -19.41 -15.34 -5.80
C ARG A 159 -18.18 -14.42 -5.81
N ALA A 160 -17.77 -13.95 -4.64
CA ALA A 160 -16.57 -13.09 -4.44
C ALA A 160 -15.39 -13.87 -3.82
N ARG A 161 -15.43 -15.19 -3.88
CA ARG A 161 -14.35 -16.09 -3.43
C ARG A 161 -14.00 -17.07 -4.52
N ARG A 162 -12.76 -17.52 -4.54
CA ARG A 162 -12.34 -18.65 -5.37
C ARG A 162 -11.26 -19.48 -4.67
N THR A 163 -11.05 -20.68 -5.17
CA THR A 163 -9.84 -21.45 -4.96
C THR A 163 -8.97 -21.28 -6.20
N HIS A 164 -7.71 -20.89 -6.04
CA HIS A 164 -6.79 -20.75 -7.17
C HIS A 164 -6.62 -22.11 -7.87
N PRO A 165 -6.83 -22.21 -9.20
CA PRO A 165 -6.95 -23.49 -9.89
C PRO A 165 -5.68 -24.33 -9.87
N THR A 166 -4.50 -23.69 -9.74
CA THR A 166 -3.20 -24.39 -9.76
C THR A 166 -2.63 -24.58 -8.36
N TRP A 167 -2.74 -23.58 -7.48
CA TRP A 167 -2.07 -23.56 -6.17
C TRP A 167 -2.97 -23.99 -5.02
N GLY A 168 -4.29 -24.01 -5.23
CA GLY A 168 -5.26 -24.35 -4.18
C GLY A 168 -5.50 -23.25 -3.14
N ASP A 169 -4.87 -22.09 -3.27
CA ASP A 169 -5.03 -20.97 -2.35
C ASP A 169 -6.48 -20.42 -2.37
N LYS A 170 -7.05 -20.23 -1.19
CA LYS A 170 -8.37 -19.60 -1.03
C LYS A 170 -8.21 -18.09 -1.15
N GLN A 171 -8.86 -17.49 -2.14
CA GLN A 171 -8.73 -16.09 -2.49
C GLN A 171 -10.06 -15.36 -2.38
N ILE A 172 -9.98 -14.05 -2.02
CA ILE A 172 -11.13 -13.14 -2.00
C ILE A 172 -10.98 -12.08 -3.09
N LEU A 173 -12.10 -11.68 -3.70
CA LEU A 173 -12.14 -10.70 -4.77
C LEU A 173 -11.95 -9.29 -4.20
N THR A 174 -10.86 -8.62 -4.58
CA THR A 174 -10.51 -7.29 -4.07
C THR A 174 -11.58 -6.25 -4.40
N GLY A 175 -12.11 -6.24 -5.63
CA GLY A 175 -13.19 -5.31 -6.02
C GLY A 175 -14.40 -5.40 -5.10
N TYR A 176 -14.79 -6.62 -4.69
CA TYR A 176 -15.88 -6.79 -3.72
C TYR A 176 -15.55 -6.17 -2.36
N VAL A 177 -14.31 -6.34 -1.89
CA VAL A 177 -13.88 -5.75 -0.61
C VAL A 177 -13.93 -4.22 -0.69
N LEU A 178 -13.45 -3.63 -1.77
CA LEU A 178 -13.46 -2.17 -1.94
C LEU A 178 -14.89 -1.63 -2.02
N ASP A 179 -15.73 -2.21 -2.88
CA ASP A 179 -17.01 -1.64 -3.27
C ASP A 179 -18.15 -1.97 -2.30
N GLU A 180 -18.18 -3.22 -1.79
CA GLU A 180 -19.30 -3.72 -0.99
C GLU A 180 -18.99 -3.78 0.51
N VAL A 181 -17.69 -3.88 0.90
CA VAL A 181 -17.31 -3.94 2.30
C VAL A 181 -16.86 -2.59 2.82
N LEU A 182 -15.92 -1.91 2.13
CA LEU A 182 -15.30 -0.69 2.66
C LEU A 182 -16.08 0.56 2.31
N ARG A 183 -16.44 0.75 1.04
CA ARG A 183 -17.08 2.00 0.57
C ARG A 183 -18.38 2.31 1.33
N PRO A 184 -19.31 1.37 1.58
CA PRO A 184 -20.53 1.64 2.35
C PRO A 184 -20.30 1.96 3.83
N ARG A 185 -19.12 1.58 4.35
CA ARG A 185 -18.74 1.75 5.77
C ARG A 185 -17.68 2.83 5.97
N LEU A 186 -17.39 3.63 4.94
CA LEU A 186 -16.34 4.64 5.00
C LEU A 186 -16.75 5.77 5.94
N PRO A 187 -16.03 6.03 7.05
CA PRO A 187 -16.35 7.12 7.96
C PRO A 187 -16.23 8.49 7.27
N GLU A 188 -17.03 9.45 7.69
CA GLU A 188 -17.03 10.80 7.10
C GLU A 188 -15.68 11.50 7.24
N ASP A 189 -15.00 11.30 8.38
CA ASP A 189 -13.69 11.87 8.69
C ASP A 189 -12.52 11.03 8.13
N ALA A 190 -12.81 9.96 7.39
CA ALA A 190 -11.77 9.11 6.81
C ALA A 190 -11.01 9.84 5.69
N ALA A 191 -9.72 10.04 5.89
CA ALA A 191 -8.77 10.32 4.81
C ALA A 191 -8.64 9.11 3.89
N ALA A 192 -8.63 7.91 4.49
CA ALA A 192 -8.61 6.63 3.82
C ALA A 192 -9.09 5.51 4.75
N CYS A 193 -9.61 4.41 4.19
CA CYS A 193 -9.95 3.19 4.90
C CYS A 193 -9.34 1.98 4.19
N LEU A 194 -8.44 1.29 4.88
CA LEU A 194 -7.72 0.15 4.35
C LEU A 194 -8.15 -1.13 5.04
N ALA A 195 -8.60 -2.14 4.28
CA ALA A 195 -8.75 -3.48 4.83
C ALA A 195 -7.40 -4.20 4.86
N LEU A 196 -7.10 -4.84 5.98
CA LEU A 196 -5.99 -5.77 6.14
C LEU A 196 -6.54 -7.16 6.40
N THR A 197 -6.08 -8.15 5.65
CA THR A 197 -6.55 -9.54 5.76
C THR A 197 -5.40 -10.54 5.77
N ALA A 198 -5.62 -11.69 6.37
CA ALA A 198 -4.75 -12.86 6.25
C ALA A 198 -5.14 -13.79 5.08
N SER A 199 -6.21 -13.49 4.34
CA SER A 199 -6.61 -14.24 3.14
C SER A 199 -5.85 -13.77 1.90
N ASP A 200 -5.60 -14.67 0.94
CA ASP A 200 -5.03 -14.28 -0.34
C ASP A 200 -5.99 -13.43 -1.16
N LEU A 201 -5.47 -12.58 -2.02
CA LEU A 201 -6.23 -11.59 -2.79
C LEU A 201 -6.21 -11.89 -4.28
N TRP A 202 -7.37 -11.66 -4.92
CA TRP A 202 -7.56 -11.82 -6.34
C TRP A 202 -8.28 -10.61 -6.94
N PRO A 203 -7.71 -9.92 -7.93
CA PRO A 203 -8.31 -8.70 -8.48
C PRO A 203 -9.35 -8.97 -9.59
N GLY A 204 -9.52 -10.22 -10.05
CA GLY A 204 -10.46 -10.59 -11.09
C GLY A 204 -9.86 -11.51 -12.16
N PRO A 205 -10.65 -11.85 -13.20
CA PRO A 205 -10.22 -12.72 -14.29
C PRO A 205 -8.93 -12.25 -14.96
N GLY A 206 -8.08 -13.19 -15.36
CA GLY A 206 -6.79 -12.91 -16.00
C GLY A 206 -5.63 -12.67 -15.02
N TRP A 207 -5.89 -12.61 -13.71
CA TRP A 207 -4.88 -12.42 -12.68
C TRP A 207 -4.74 -13.65 -11.78
N ASN A 208 -3.52 -13.93 -11.35
CA ASN A 208 -3.27 -14.99 -10.37
C ASN A 208 -3.54 -14.50 -8.95
N PHE A 209 -2.98 -13.37 -8.57
CA PHE A 209 -3.13 -12.72 -7.25
C PHE A 209 -2.72 -11.25 -7.33
N VAL A 210 -2.93 -10.53 -6.22
CA VAL A 210 -2.28 -9.24 -5.92
C VAL A 210 -1.85 -9.19 -4.45
N PHE A 211 -0.85 -8.38 -4.14
CA PHE A 211 -0.46 -8.10 -2.75
C PHE A 211 -1.43 -7.14 -2.08
N GLY A 212 -1.95 -6.20 -2.84
CA GLY A 212 -2.96 -5.24 -2.46
C GLY A 212 -3.62 -4.63 -3.69
N GLN A 213 -4.65 -3.84 -3.47
CA GLN A 213 -5.32 -3.02 -4.46
C GLN A 213 -5.97 -1.83 -3.78
N ALA A 214 -5.81 -0.64 -4.35
CA ALA A 214 -6.45 0.57 -3.85
C ALA A 214 -7.13 1.38 -4.97
N SER A 215 -8.16 2.14 -4.60
CA SER A 215 -8.77 3.13 -5.47
C SER A 215 -7.97 4.44 -5.41
N LEU A 216 -7.69 5.03 -6.57
CA LEU A 216 -7.01 6.34 -6.68
C LEU A 216 -7.92 7.51 -6.25
N THR A 217 -9.23 7.29 -6.13
CA THR A 217 -10.22 8.36 -5.92
C THR A 217 -11.16 8.11 -4.74
N ASP A 218 -11.44 6.84 -4.39
CA ASP A 218 -12.51 6.49 -3.44
C ASP A 218 -12.03 6.32 -2.00
N ARG A 219 -10.76 6.51 -1.74
CA ARG A 219 -10.15 6.44 -0.40
C ARG A 219 -10.31 5.07 0.28
N VAL A 220 -10.43 4.00 -0.50
CA VAL A 220 -10.51 2.62 -0.01
C VAL A 220 -9.45 1.76 -0.66
N GLY A 221 -8.91 0.80 0.11
CA GLY A 221 -7.91 -0.15 -0.35
C GLY A 221 -7.93 -1.42 0.48
N VAL A 222 -7.31 -2.47 -0.04
CA VAL A 222 -7.13 -3.75 0.65
C VAL A 222 -5.74 -4.29 0.37
N TRP A 223 -5.09 -4.86 1.40
CA TRP A 223 -3.86 -5.63 1.23
C TRP A 223 -3.86 -6.85 2.13
N SER A 224 -2.95 -7.79 1.83
CA SER A 224 -2.90 -9.06 2.52
C SER A 224 -1.53 -9.35 3.13
N ILE A 225 -1.55 -10.01 4.31
CA ILE A 225 -0.37 -10.59 4.94
C ILE A 225 -0.03 -11.94 4.28
N TYR A 226 -0.98 -12.62 3.63
CA TYR A 226 -0.91 -14.00 3.19
C TYR A 226 0.42 -14.38 2.49
N ARG A 227 0.86 -13.54 1.54
CA ARG A 227 2.08 -13.77 0.75
C ARG A 227 3.34 -13.17 1.36
N ASN A 228 3.29 -12.63 2.60
CA ASN A 228 4.41 -11.94 3.21
C ASN A 228 5.35 -12.84 4.04
N GLY A 229 5.02 -14.12 4.18
CA GLY A 229 5.73 -15.11 4.99
C GLY A 229 4.99 -15.41 6.29
N ASP A 230 5.48 -16.39 7.05
CA ASP A 230 4.90 -16.78 8.33
C ASP A 230 5.52 -15.95 9.47
N PRO A 231 4.75 -15.04 10.11
CA PRO A 231 5.28 -14.25 11.22
C PRO A 231 5.50 -15.04 12.51
N SER A 232 5.11 -16.31 12.56
CA SER A 232 5.25 -17.19 13.73
C SER A 232 6.54 -18.00 13.73
N GLY A 233 7.31 -17.99 12.64
CA GLY A 233 8.53 -18.78 12.46
C GLY A 233 9.75 -18.29 13.27
N GLY A 234 9.62 -17.19 14.02
CA GLY A 234 10.67 -16.57 14.81
C GLY A 234 10.86 -15.09 14.52
N GLU A 235 11.76 -14.44 15.25
CA GLU A 235 11.97 -12.98 15.14
C GLU A 235 12.40 -12.52 13.74
N ALA A 236 13.21 -13.30 13.03
CA ALA A 236 13.64 -12.95 11.67
C ALA A 236 12.47 -13.01 10.69
N ASP A 237 11.66 -14.07 10.77
CA ASP A 237 10.47 -14.27 9.93
C ASP A 237 9.41 -13.23 10.26
N PHE A 238 9.21 -12.92 11.53
CA PHE A 238 8.33 -11.83 11.96
C PHE A 238 8.74 -10.49 11.34
N ARG A 239 10.02 -10.10 11.47
CA ARG A 239 10.53 -8.85 10.88
C ARG A 239 10.41 -8.81 9.37
N LEU A 240 10.66 -9.93 8.69
CA LEU A 240 10.50 -10.03 7.24
C LEU A 240 9.03 -9.84 6.84
N CYS A 241 8.11 -10.56 7.47
CA CYS A 241 6.67 -10.44 7.24
C CYS A 241 6.18 -9.02 7.55
N LEU A 242 6.61 -8.44 8.69
CA LEU A 242 6.32 -7.05 9.04
C LEU A 242 6.80 -6.09 7.94
N LEU A 243 8.07 -6.13 7.55
CA LEU A 243 8.62 -5.22 6.55
C LEU A 243 7.87 -5.30 5.22
N ARG A 244 7.54 -6.51 4.76
CA ARG A 244 6.75 -6.72 3.53
C ARG A 244 5.35 -6.14 3.67
N THR A 245 4.71 -6.31 4.83
CA THR A 245 3.39 -5.75 5.11
C THR A 245 3.42 -4.23 5.15
N LEU A 246 4.41 -3.63 5.81
CA LEU A 246 4.59 -2.17 5.83
C LEU A 246 4.79 -1.58 4.44
N LYS A 247 5.58 -2.25 3.57
CA LYS A 247 5.79 -1.82 2.19
C LYS A 247 4.47 -1.81 1.40
N THR A 248 3.73 -2.92 1.44
CA THR A 248 2.45 -3.01 0.73
C THR A 248 1.45 -1.99 1.27
N ALA A 249 1.32 -1.86 2.59
CA ALA A 249 0.41 -0.90 3.23
C ALA A 249 0.71 0.55 2.84
N ALA A 250 2.00 0.95 2.84
CA ALA A 250 2.41 2.29 2.45
C ALA A 250 2.20 2.56 0.95
N HIS A 251 2.39 1.55 0.12
CA HIS A 251 2.15 1.59 -1.32
C HIS A 251 0.67 1.81 -1.63
N GLU A 252 -0.21 0.96 -1.11
CA GLU A 252 -1.66 1.08 -1.33
C GLU A 252 -2.22 2.39 -0.77
N MET A 253 -1.71 2.81 0.39
CA MET A 253 -2.09 4.10 0.97
C MET A 253 -1.65 5.28 0.08
N GLY A 254 -0.50 5.19 -0.56
CA GLY A 254 -0.03 6.17 -1.55
C GLY A 254 -1.02 6.29 -2.72
N HIS A 255 -1.53 5.17 -3.23
CA HIS A 255 -2.55 5.18 -4.29
C HIS A 255 -3.85 5.85 -3.83
N MET A 256 -4.29 5.66 -2.60
CA MET A 256 -5.48 6.35 -2.06
C MET A 256 -5.31 7.87 -1.94
N PHE A 257 -4.06 8.36 -1.98
CA PHE A 257 -3.75 9.79 -2.14
C PHE A 257 -3.40 10.14 -3.60
N SER A 258 -3.91 9.38 -4.57
CA SER A 258 -3.75 9.60 -6.02
C SER A 258 -2.31 9.55 -6.53
N MET A 259 -1.39 8.92 -5.80
CA MET A 259 -0.03 8.69 -6.29
C MET A 259 -0.03 7.54 -7.29
N LEU A 260 0.55 7.75 -8.45
CA LEU A 260 0.82 6.69 -9.44
C LEU A 260 2.12 5.96 -9.09
N HIS A 261 2.36 4.82 -9.74
CA HIS A 261 3.63 4.10 -9.61
C HIS A 261 4.81 5.01 -9.92
N CYS A 262 5.88 4.84 -9.14
CA CYS A 262 7.15 5.52 -9.37
C CYS A 262 7.96 4.76 -10.41
N THR A 263 8.35 5.46 -11.48
CA THR A 263 9.19 4.91 -12.56
C THR A 263 10.58 5.55 -12.59
N ALA A 264 10.90 6.41 -11.61
CA ALA A 264 12.12 7.22 -11.65
C ALA A 264 13.22 6.72 -10.70
N TYR A 265 12.86 6.12 -9.59
CA TYR A 265 13.78 5.70 -8.53
C TYR A 265 13.37 4.37 -7.93
N GLU A 266 14.33 3.68 -7.26
CA GLU A 266 14.00 2.62 -6.32
C GLU A 266 13.16 3.22 -5.18
N CYS A 267 11.89 2.82 -5.11
CA CYS A 267 10.89 3.51 -4.29
C CYS A 267 9.81 2.55 -3.80
N CYS A 268 9.24 2.83 -2.64
CA CYS A 268 8.06 2.12 -2.14
C CYS A 268 6.88 2.16 -3.14
N MET A 269 6.76 3.22 -3.94
CA MET A 269 5.69 3.36 -4.92
C MET A 269 5.98 2.69 -6.27
N CYS A 270 7.03 1.89 -6.44
CA CYS A 270 7.20 1.09 -7.65
C CYS A 270 6.18 -0.04 -7.72
N GLY A 271 5.60 -0.27 -8.90
CA GLY A 271 4.82 -1.48 -9.17
C GLY A 271 5.69 -2.73 -9.01
N SER A 272 5.08 -3.86 -8.64
CA SER A 272 5.78 -5.13 -8.48
C SER A 272 4.88 -6.28 -8.89
N ASN A 273 5.36 -7.12 -9.80
CA ASN A 273 4.62 -8.24 -10.38
C ASN A 273 4.82 -9.55 -9.59
N HIS A 274 5.93 -9.68 -8.89
CA HIS A 274 6.24 -10.88 -8.10
C HIS A 274 7.04 -10.54 -6.84
N ARG A 275 7.19 -11.54 -5.93
CA ARG A 275 7.78 -11.33 -4.60
C ARG A 275 9.23 -10.83 -4.66
N GLN A 276 10.07 -11.41 -5.54
CA GLN A 276 11.47 -11.00 -5.66
C GLN A 276 11.60 -9.54 -6.10
N GLU A 277 10.77 -9.08 -7.03
CA GLU A 277 10.71 -7.67 -7.41
C GLU A 277 10.28 -6.79 -6.24
N ALA A 278 9.18 -7.16 -5.53
CA ALA A 278 8.72 -6.43 -4.36
C ALA A 278 9.78 -6.35 -3.24
N ASP A 279 10.57 -7.42 -3.04
CA ASP A 279 11.61 -7.45 -2.00
C ASP A 279 12.81 -6.56 -2.36
N ARG A 280 13.14 -6.37 -3.64
CA ARG A 280 14.16 -5.39 -4.08
C ARG A 280 13.77 -3.94 -3.79
N ARG A 281 12.47 -3.63 -3.73
CA ARG A 281 12.00 -2.25 -3.50
C ARG A 281 12.13 -1.85 -2.03
N PRO A 282 12.59 -0.62 -1.74
CA PRO A 282 12.67 -0.13 -0.36
C PRO A 282 11.27 0.21 0.19
N VAL A 283 11.13 0.24 1.52
CA VAL A 283 9.95 0.84 2.17
C VAL A 283 9.99 2.38 2.12
N ALA A 284 11.16 2.95 1.87
CA ALA A 284 11.33 4.39 1.78
C ALA A 284 10.74 4.95 0.47
N LEU A 285 10.17 6.14 0.56
CA LEU A 285 9.77 6.93 -0.61
C LEU A 285 10.99 7.65 -1.18
N CYS A 286 11.13 7.64 -2.50
CA CYS A 286 12.11 8.49 -3.18
C CYS A 286 11.80 9.98 -2.96
N PRO A 287 12.71 10.92 -3.31
CA PRO A 287 12.48 12.34 -3.08
C PRO A 287 11.17 12.85 -3.71
N GLU A 288 10.85 12.45 -4.95
CA GLU A 288 9.61 12.82 -5.63
C GLU A 288 8.36 12.37 -4.86
N CYS A 289 8.32 11.09 -4.47
CA CYS A 289 7.18 10.51 -3.76
C CYS A 289 7.08 11.01 -2.31
N MET A 290 8.22 11.29 -1.65
CA MET A 290 8.23 11.91 -0.33
C MET A 290 7.67 13.33 -0.39
N ALA A 291 8.03 14.13 -1.40
CA ALA A 291 7.47 15.47 -1.58
C ALA A 291 5.95 15.44 -1.79
N LYS A 292 5.43 14.46 -2.58
CA LYS A 292 3.97 14.26 -2.74
C LYS A 292 3.29 14.04 -1.40
N VAL A 293 3.80 13.09 -0.59
CA VAL A 293 3.23 12.80 0.73
C VAL A 293 3.34 14.02 1.65
N CYS A 294 4.50 14.66 1.73
CA CYS A 294 4.68 15.82 2.61
C CYS A 294 3.78 16.99 2.21
N TRP A 295 3.62 17.25 0.91
CA TRP A 295 2.71 18.29 0.42
C TRP A 295 1.24 17.94 0.69
N ALA A 296 0.83 16.70 0.43
CA ALA A 296 -0.55 16.26 0.62
C ALA A 296 -0.98 16.30 2.09
N THR A 297 -0.06 15.93 2.99
CA THR A 297 -0.37 15.75 4.42
C THR A 297 0.13 16.89 5.31
N GLY A 298 0.91 17.83 4.80
CA GLY A 298 1.57 18.84 5.62
C GLY A 298 2.69 18.29 6.52
N ALA A 299 3.17 17.07 6.27
CA ALA A 299 4.24 16.47 7.05
C ALA A 299 5.57 17.21 6.84
N ASN A 300 6.29 17.50 7.94
CA ASN A 300 7.67 17.98 7.85
C ASN A 300 8.60 16.79 7.51
N PRO A 301 9.39 16.84 6.41
CA PRO A 301 10.23 15.73 5.98
C PRO A 301 11.25 15.26 7.04
N ALA A 302 11.92 16.19 7.73
CA ALA A 302 12.91 15.85 8.74
C ALA A 302 12.29 15.18 9.97
N GLN A 303 11.15 15.70 10.46
CA GLN A 303 10.40 15.06 11.55
C GLN A 303 9.89 13.68 11.16
N ARG A 304 9.39 13.53 9.92
CA ARG A 304 8.94 12.26 9.37
C ARG A 304 10.08 11.24 9.37
N LEU A 305 11.24 11.58 8.82
CA LEU A 305 12.41 10.68 8.78
C LEU A 305 12.87 10.31 10.20
N LYS A 306 12.90 11.26 11.13
CA LYS A 306 13.26 11.00 12.54
C LYS A 306 12.33 9.98 13.20
N ARG A 307 11.01 10.14 13.02
CA ARG A 307 10.01 9.22 13.61
C ARG A 307 10.08 7.83 12.98
N LEU A 308 10.28 7.75 11.66
CA LEU A 308 10.43 6.46 10.97
C LEU A 308 11.72 5.74 11.36
N ALA A 309 12.83 6.46 11.56
CA ALA A 309 14.06 5.87 12.09
C ALA A 309 13.84 5.28 13.48
N ALA A 310 13.18 6.01 14.39
CA ALA A 310 12.87 5.55 15.74
C ALA A 310 11.96 4.30 15.73
N PHE A 311 10.92 4.27 14.87
CA PHE A 311 10.08 3.09 14.68
C PHE A 311 10.91 1.89 14.21
N CYS A 312 11.75 2.08 13.20
CA CYS A 312 12.59 0.99 12.68
C CYS A 312 13.56 0.46 13.73
N GLN A 313 14.15 1.35 14.56
CA GLN A 313 15.00 0.97 15.69
C GLN A 313 14.24 0.11 16.71
N ALA A 314 13.05 0.54 17.12
CA ALA A 314 12.22 -0.15 18.11
C ALA A 314 11.81 -1.56 17.65
N HIS A 315 11.74 -1.80 16.34
CA HIS A 315 11.24 -3.07 15.76
C HIS A 315 12.31 -3.86 15.00
N GLY A 316 13.60 -3.56 15.22
CA GLY A 316 14.72 -4.32 14.66
C GLY A 316 14.83 -4.27 13.13
N LEU A 317 14.32 -3.21 12.49
CA LEU A 317 14.43 -2.95 11.05
C LEU A 317 15.67 -2.11 10.75
N GLU A 318 16.85 -2.66 11.08
CA GLU A 318 18.12 -1.91 11.13
C GLU A 318 18.52 -1.26 9.78
N ALA A 319 18.31 -1.96 8.65
CA ALA A 319 18.67 -1.42 7.34
C ALA A 319 17.83 -0.17 7.02
N GLN A 320 16.55 -0.19 7.36
CA GLN A 320 15.61 0.91 7.19
C GLN A 320 15.92 2.06 8.15
N GLN A 321 16.26 1.74 9.41
CA GLN A 321 16.71 2.72 10.39
C GLN A 321 17.91 3.51 9.85
N ARG A 322 19.00 2.81 9.49
CA ARG A 322 20.22 3.44 8.94
C ARG A 322 19.95 4.31 7.72
N PHE A 323 19.05 3.86 6.85
CA PHE A 323 18.65 4.66 5.68
C PHE A 323 17.96 5.97 6.08
N TYR A 324 16.96 5.91 6.98
CA TYR A 324 16.25 7.11 7.43
C TYR A 324 17.15 8.07 8.22
N GLU A 325 18.08 7.56 9.02
CA GLU A 325 19.08 8.37 9.73
C GLU A 325 20.03 9.10 8.76
N LYS A 326 20.50 8.39 7.71
CA LYS A 326 21.33 8.98 6.67
C LYS A 326 20.57 10.08 5.89
N ALA A 327 19.32 9.84 5.54
CA ALA A 327 18.47 10.83 4.89
C ALA A 327 18.22 12.05 5.80
N LEU A 328 17.99 11.83 7.09
CA LEU A 328 17.80 12.88 8.08
C LEU A 328 19.06 13.75 8.24
N ALA A 329 20.26 13.15 8.22
CA ALA A 329 21.51 13.87 8.33
C ALA A 329 21.75 14.86 7.16
N ILE A 330 21.27 14.53 5.96
CA ILE A 330 21.35 15.41 4.78
C ILE A 330 20.41 16.63 4.91
N LEU A 331 19.30 16.50 5.66
CA LEU A 331 18.31 17.57 5.82
C LEU A 331 18.64 18.53 6.99
N LYS A 332 19.58 18.18 7.84
CA LYS A 332 20.09 19.05 8.90
C LYS A 332 21.10 20.06 8.34
#